data_45f1605033a0f966f1aafefcb4e7faf5
#
_entry.id   45f1605033a0f966f1aafefcb4e7faf5
#
_cell.length_a   1.000
_cell.length_b   1.000
_cell.length_c   1.000
_cell.angle_alpha   90.00
_cell.angle_beta   90.00
_cell.angle_gamma   90.00
#
_symmetry.space_group_name_H-M   'P 1'
#
loop_
_entity.id
_entity.type
_entity.pdbx_description
1 polymer ?
#
loop_
_entity_poly.entity_id
_entity_poly.type
_entity_poly.pdbx_seq_one_letter_code
_entity_poly.pdbx_strand_id
1 'polypeptide(L)'
;MIAKADRIDQSSDGAIIYDYKSRKPNDTDIAHFDKQLILEALILEAGGFQDLPSMTVDKVAHIEFANEAKTTPVKQANEALSTERDHLVQLLSAYLIDGQGFASKRISKDAKYAGDYDQLARFGEWDETAVFSLIRVT
;
A
#
# COMPACT_ATOMS: atom_id res chain seq x y z
N MET A 1 0.35 -7.13 10.66
CA MET A 1 -0.17 -5.97 9.87
C MET A 1 -1.57 -5.69 10.38
N ILE A 2 -1.93 -4.42 10.56
CA ILE A 2 -3.27 -3.99 11.02
C ILE A 2 -3.84 -3.09 9.93
N ALA A 3 -5.10 -3.31 9.56
CA ALA A 3 -5.82 -2.46 8.63
C ALA A 3 -7.18 -2.06 9.22
N LYS A 4 -7.66 -0.91 8.80
CA LYS A 4 -9.01 -0.43 9.10
C LYS A 4 -9.60 0.12 7.81
N ALA A 5 -10.47 -0.65 7.19
CA ALA A 5 -11.17 -0.22 5.99
C ALA A 5 -12.21 0.85 6.32
N ASP A 6 -12.36 1.83 5.44
CA ASP A 6 -13.39 2.86 5.59
C ASP A 6 -14.79 2.28 5.40
N ARG A 7 -14.94 1.41 4.39
CA ARG A 7 -16.22 0.74 4.11
C ARG A 7 -16.01 -0.56 3.33
N ILE A 8 -16.71 -1.61 3.77
CA ILE A 8 -16.80 -2.90 3.06
C ILE A 8 -18.27 -3.22 2.85
N ASP A 9 -18.67 -3.37 1.60
CA ASP A 9 -20.00 -3.80 1.21
C ASP A 9 -19.96 -5.27 0.78
N GLN A 10 -20.95 -6.04 1.20
CA GLN A 10 -21.13 -7.43 0.76
C GLN A 10 -22.13 -7.49 -0.39
N SER A 11 -21.81 -8.26 -1.41
CA SER A 11 -22.69 -8.54 -2.54
C SER A 11 -22.81 -10.06 -2.76
N SER A 12 -23.67 -10.48 -3.69
CA SER A 12 -23.79 -11.87 -4.11
C SER A 12 -22.50 -12.41 -4.74
N ASP A 13 -21.70 -11.53 -5.34
CA ASP A 13 -20.53 -11.87 -6.13
C ASP A 13 -19.22 -11.74 -5.34
N GLY A 14 -19.30 -11.16 -4.13
CA GLY A 14 -18.16 -10.94 -3.25
C GLY A 14 -18.24 -9.64 -2.47
N ALA A 15 -17.10 -9.16 -2.01
CA ALA A 15 -17.01 -7.91 -1.27
C ALA A 15 -16.53 -6.77 -2.17
N ILE A 16 -17.00 -5.57 -1.86
CA ILE A 16 -16.51 -4.32 -2.46
C ILE A 16 -15.91 -3.48 -1.34
N ILE A 17 -14.66 -3.06 -1.50
CA ILE A 17 -13.96 -2.22 -0.53
C ILE A 17 -13.88 -0.80 -1.07
N TYR A 18 -14.25 0.16 -0.23
CA TYR A 18 -14.20 1.57 -0.56
C TYR A 18 -13.27 2.33 0.38
N ASP A 19 -12.54 3.27 -0.18
CA ASP A 19 -11.74 4.26 0.52
C ASP A 19 -12.21 5.67 0.12
N TYR A 20 -12.39 6.53 1.12
CA TYR A 20 -12.88 7.88 0.94
C TYR A 20 -11.73 8.86 0.77
N LYS A 21 -11.68 9.54 -0.36
CA LYS A 21 -10.65 10.52 -0.66
C LYS A 21 -11.24 11.92 -0.91
N SER A 22 -10.61 12.94 -0.39
CA SER A 22 -10.93 14.35 -0.72
C SER A 22 -10.56 14.69 -2.15
N ARG A 23 -9.57 14.00 -2.72
CA ARG A 23 -9.12 14.12 -4.10
C ARG A 23 -8.70 12.73 -4.62
N LYS A 24 -9.07 12.43 -5.86
CA LYS A 24 -8.63 11.19 -6.52
C LYS A 24 -7.10 11.12 -6.58
N PRO A 25 -6.46 10.04 -6.11
CA PRO A 25 -5.05 9.80 -6.35
C PRO A 25 -4.80 9.69 -7.86
N ASN A 26 -3.64 10.12 -8.33
CA ASN A 26 -3.27 9.89 -9.72
C ASN A 26 -2.88 8.42 -9.96
N ASP A 27 -2.87 7.99 -11.22
CA ASP A 27 -2.61 6.59 -11.56
C ASP A 27 -1.20 6.12 -11.14
N THR A 28 -0.21 7.01 -11.11
CA THR A 28 1.14 6.72 -10.61
C THR A 28 1.15 6.48 -9.11
N ASP A 29 0.40 7.28 -8.35
CA ASP A 29 0.28 7.09 -6.90
C ASP A 29 -0.36 5.74 -6.59
N ILE A 30 -1.44 5.39 -7.28
CA ILE A 30 -2.12 4.09 -7.13
C ILE A 30 -1.17 2.92 -7.47
N ALA A 31 -0.41 3.06 -8.56
CA ALA A 31 0.48 1.99 -9.01
C ALA A 31 1.64 1.73 -8.03
N HIS A 32 2.20 2.76 -7.39
CA HIS A 32 3.46 2.64 -6.67
C HIS A 32 3.39 2.96 -5.17
N PHE A 33 2.49 3.84 -4.73
CA PHE A 33 2.48 4.37 -3.36
C PHE A 33 1.18 4.10 -2.60
N ASP A 34 0.03 4.23 -3.24
CA ASP A 34 -1.28 4.03 -2.58
C ASP A 34 -1.72 2.57 -2.74
N LYS A 35 -1.19 1.71 -1.89
CA LYS A 35 -1.50 0.28 -1.85
C LYS A 35 -2.58 -0.08 -0.83
N GLN A 36 -3.19 0.91 -0.17
CA GLN A 36 -4.13 0.68 0.92
C GLN A 36 -5.24 -0.29 0.53
N LEU A 37 -6.01 0.02 -0.51
CA LEU A 37 -7.15 -0.80 -0.94
C LEU A 37 -6.75 -2.23 -1.34
N ILE A 38 -5.61 -2.39 -1.99
CA ILE A 38 -5.10 -3.72 -2.39
C ILE A 38 -4.70 -4.52 -1.15
N LEU A 39 -4.03 -3.91 -0.18
CA LEU A 39 -3.66 -4.57 1.07
C LEU A 39 -4.90 -4.94 1.91
N GLU A 40 -5.91 -4.09 1.96
CA GLU A 40 -7.19 -4.38 2.60
C GLU A 40 -7.91 -5.56 1.93
N ALA A 41 -7.89 -5.61 0.60
CA ALA A 41 -8.43 -6.75 -0.16
C ALA A 41 -7.72 -8.06 0.20
N LEU A 42 -6.39 -8.07 0.23
CA LEU A 42 -5.61 -9.25 0.63
C LEU A 42 -5.90 -9.68 2.07
N ILE A 43 -6.09 -8.73 2.99
CA ILE A 43 -6.45 -9.01 4.38
C ILE A 43 -7.85 -9.62 4.48
N LEU A 44 -8.82 -9.11 3.71
CA LEU A 44 -10.19 -9.62 3.71
C LEU A 44 -10.24 -11.04 3.13
N GLU A 45 -9.57 -11.31 2.02
CA GLU A 45 -9.47 -12.64 1.44
C GLU A 45 -8.80 -13.65 2.38
N ALA A 46 -7.85 -13.20 3.19
CA ALA A 46 -7.19 -14.01 4.22
C ALA A 46 -8.01 -14.16 5.51
N GLY A 47 -9.20 -13.54 5.63
CA GLY A 47 -10.00 -13.57 6.85
C GLY A 47 -9.40 -12.76 8.00
N GLY A 48 -8.62 -11.73 7.70
CA GLY A 48 -7.91 -10.94 8.70
C GLY A 48 -8.70 -9.78 9.30
N PHE A 49 -9.94 -9.53 8.87
CA PHE A 49 -10.82 -8.55 9.52
C PHE A 49 -11.60 -9.20 10.66
N GLN A 50 -11.65 -8.50 11.80
CA GLN A 50 -12.49 -8.91 12.91
C GLN A 50 -13.96 -8.82 12.47
N ASP A 51 -14.78 -9.74 12.90
CA ASP A 51 -16.23 -9.79 12.66
C ASP A 51 -16.65 -9.98 11.18
N LEU A 52 -15.70 -10.24 10.26
CA LEU A 52 -15.97 -10.57 8.88
C LEU A 52 -15.35 -11.92 8.50
N PRO A 53 -16.10 -12.82 7.83
CA PRO A 53 -15.51 -14.03 7.27
C PRO A 53 -14.56 -13.70 6.13
N SER A 54 -13.70 -14.65 5.77
CA SER A 54 -12.96 -14.58 4.51
C SER A 54 -13.92 -14.49 3.33
N MET A 55 -13.71 -13.53 2.45
CA MET A 55 -14.55 -13.28 1.27
C MET A 55 -13.68 -12.93 0.07
N THR A 56 -14.10 -13.38 -1.11
CA THR A 56 -13.51 -12.91 -2.36
C THR A 56 -13.82 -11.43 -2.55
N VAL A 57 -12.83 -10.66 -2.95
CA VAL A 57 -13.01 -9.25 -3.27
C VAL A 57 -13.30 -9.11 -4.77
N ASP A 58 -14.52 -8.68 -5.09
CA ASP A 58 -14.94 -8.41 -6.47
C ASP A 58 -14.36 -7.09 -6.98
N LYS A 59 -14.34 -6.05 -6.12
CA LYS A 59 -13.96 -4.71 -6.53
C LYS A 59 -13.36 -3.90 -5.39
N VAL A 60 -12.43 -3.03 -5.74
CA VAL A 60 -11.97 -1.94 -4.87
C VAL A 60 -12.15 -0.60 -5.57
N ALA A 61 -12.54 0.44 -4.84
CA ALA A 61 -12.84 1.74 -5.43
C ALA A 61 -12.57 2.90 -4.47
N HIS A 62 -12.18 4.03 -5.01
CA HIS A 62 -12.16 5.29 -4.28
C HIS A 62 -13.50 6.02 -4.45
N ILE A 63 -14.03 6.57 -3.36
CA ILE A 63 -15.14 7.51 -3.37
C ILE A 63 -14.57 8.90 -3.13
N GLU A 64 -14.64 9.72 -4.16
CA GLU A 64 -14.15 11.09 -4.12
C GLU A 64 -15.26 12.03 -3.68
N PHE A 65 -15.00 12.85 -2.67
CA PHE A 65 -15.87 13.93 -2.22
C PHE A 65 -15.34 15.27 -2.74
N ALA A 66 -15.55 15.54 -4.01
CA ALA A 66 -15.34 16.87 -4.57
C ALA A 66 -16.67 17.64 -4.59
N ASN A 67 -17.00 18.33 -5.67
CA ASN A 67 -18.29 19.03 -5.81
C ASN A 67 -19.48 18.06 -5.92
N GLU A 68 -19.23 16.85 -6.42
CA GLU A 68 -20.19 15.75 -6.51
C GLU A 68 -19.46 14.46 -6.09
N ALA A 69 -20.16 13.58 -5.35
CA ALA A 69 -19.62 12.28 -4.98
C ALA A 69 -19.43 11.41 -6.23
N LYS A 70 -18.20 11.01 -6.50
CA LYS A 70 -17.86 10.18 -7.66
C LYS A 70 -17.14 8.91 -7.20
N THR A 71 -17.68 7.76 -7.61
CA THR A 71 -17.01 6.47 -7.39
C THR A 71 -16.10 6.16 -8.57
N THR A 72 -14.82 5.98 -8.29
CA THR A 72 -13.84 5.59 -9.30
C THR A 72 -13.27 4.23 -8.94
N PRO A 73 -13.56 3.16 -9.73
CA PRO A 73 -12.98 1.86 -9.51
C PRO A 73 -11.46 1.93 -9.73
N VAL A 74 -10.71 1.24 -8.87
CA VAL A 74 -9.30 1.00 -9.11
C VAL A 74 -9.23 -0.07 -10.20
N LYS A 75 -8.71 0.29 -11.34
CA LYS A 75 -8.55 -0.63 -12.47
C LYS A 75 -7.62 -1.78 -12.06
N GLN A 76 -7.98 -3.02 -12.40
CA GLN A 76 -7.17 -4.23 -12.23
C GLN A 76 -7.12 -4.83 -10.81
N ALA A 77 -8.15 -4.66 -9.99
CA ALA A 77 -8.12 -5.25 -8.64
C ALA A 77 -7.83 -6.76 -8.65
N ASN A 78 -8.55 -7.54 -9.45
CA ASN A 78 -8.46 -9.01 -9.40
C ASN A 78 -7.18 -9.56 -10.01
N GLU A 79 -6.70 -9.03 -11.12
CA GLU A 79 -5.41 -9.44 -11.72
C GLU A 79 -4.21 -8.96 -10.89
N ALA A 80 -4.34 -7.80 -10.24
CA ALA A 80 -3.29 -7.25 -9.40
C ALA A 80 -3.16 -7.97 -8.05
N LEU A 81 -4.24 -8.54 -7.49
CA LEU A 81 -4.20 -9.13 -6.14
C LEU A 81 -3.19 -10.27 -6.00
N SER A 82 -3.11 -11.18 -6.97
CA SER A 82 -2.13 -12.29 -6.90
C SER A 82 -0.69 -11.76 -6.96
N THR A 83 -0.41 -10.86 -7.88
CA THR A 83 0.92 -10.24 -8.05
C THR A 83 1.31 -9.42 -6.82
N GLU A 84 0.39 -8.62 -6.28
CA GLU A 84 0.66 -7.81 -5.09
C GLU A 84 0.80 -8.67 -3.83
N ARG A 85 0.15 -9.82 -3.76
CA ARG A 85 0.38 -10.81 -2.71
C ARG A 85 1.82 -11.32 -2.76
N ASP A 86 2.30 -11.71 -3.94
CA ASP A 86 3.66 -12.19 -4.11
C ASP A 86 4.69 -11.10 -3.76
N HIS A 87 4.47 -9.87 -4.20
CA HIS A 87 5.31 -8.73 -3.84
C HIS A 87 5.32 -8.49 -2.33
N LEU A 88 4.17 -8.57 -1.67
CA LEU A 88 4.08 -8.42 -0.21
C LEU A 88 4.84 -9.53 0.52
N VAL A 89 4.69 -10.77 0.07
CA VAL A 89 5.41 -11.91 0.66
C VAL A 89 6.92 -11.74 0.48
N GLN A 90 7.38 -11.37 -0.71
CA GLN A 90 8.80 -11.10 -0.97
C GLN A 90 9.32 -9.97 -0.08
N LEU A 91 8.59 -8.87 0.02
CA LEU A 91 8.96 -7.73 0.86
C LEU A 91 9.09 -8.14 2.33
N LEU A 92 8.08 -8.81 2.87
CA LEU A 92 8.09 -9.25 4.26
C LEU A 92 9.19 -10.28 4.53
N SER A 93 9.43 -11.21 3.60
CA SER A 93 10.51 -12.20 3.72
C SER A 93 11.87 -11.53 3.76
N ALA A 94 12.12 -10.55 2.90
CA ALA A 94 13.39 -9.82 2.88
C ALA A 94 13.69 -9.18 4.24
N TYR A 95 12.71 -8.57 4.89
CA TYR A 95 12.91 -7.87 6.16
C TYR A 95 12.85 -8.80 7.38
N LEU A 96 11.96 -9.80 7.39
CA LEU A 96 11.71 -10.63 8.56
C LEU A 96 12.56 -11.91 8.59
N ILE A 97 12.94 -12.43 7.43
CA ILE A 97 13.65 -13.70 7.30
C ILE A 97 15.09 -13.48 6.85
N ASP A 98 15.27 -12.75 5.76
CA ASP A 98 16.60 -12.57 5.15
C ASP A 98 17.43 -11.49 5.85
N GLY A 99 16.84 -10.77 6.81
CA GLY A 99 17.52 -9.79 7.64
C GLY A 99 17.94 -8.54 6.90
N GLN A 100 17.19 -8.15 5.86
CA GLN A 100 17.44 -6.90 5.14
C GLN A 100 17.29 -5.71 6.10
N GLY A 101 18.30 -4.82 6.13
CA GLY A 101 18.26 -3.61 6.95
C GLY A 101 17.28 -2.57 6.41
N PHE A 102 16.75 -1.76 7.31
CA PHE A 102 15.91 -0.62 6.94
C PHE A 102 16.78 0.57 6.53
N ALA A 103 16.60 1.04 5.30
CA ALA A 103 17.23 2.28 4.85
C ALA A 103 16.44 3.49 5.34
N SER A 104 17.13 4.54 5.72
CA SER A 104 16.53 5.79 6.21
C SER A 104 15.65 6.46 5.15
N LYS A 105 16.04 6.34 3.87
CA LYS A 105 15.27 6.83 2.73
C LYS A 105 15.62 5.98 1.52
N ARG A 106 14.66 5.28 0.95
CA ARG A 106 14.89 4.41 -0.20
C ARG A 106 14.30 4.94 -1.50
N ILE A 107 13.11 5.53 -1.44
CA ILE A 107 12.41 6.11 -2.59
C ILE A 107 11.77 7.42 -2.15
N SER A 108 11.92 8.46 -2.97
CA SER A 108 11.20 9.71 -2.81
C SER A 108 10.08 9.79 -3.84
N LYS A 109 8.86 10.02 -3.38
CA LYS A 109 7.70 10.25 -4.25
C LYS A 109 7.91 11.50 -5.12
N ASP A 110 8.52 12.53 -4.54
CA ASP A 110 8.83 13.81 -5.17
C ASP A 110 10.32 14.15 -4.96
N ALA A 111 11.18 13.66 -5.86
CA ALA A 111 12.61 13.93 -5.79
C ALA A 111 12.97 15.43 -5.99
N LYS A 112 12.00 16.25 -6.42
CA LYS A 112 12.20 17.70 -6.64
C LYS A 112 12.15 18.53 -5.37
N TYR A 113 11.57 18.01 -4.28
CA TYR A 113 11.40 18.74 -3.03
C TYR A 113 12.16 18.05 -1.92
N ALA A 114 12.86 18.85 -1.10
CA ALA A 114 13.45 18.34 0.13
C ALA A 114 12.35 17.81 1.04
N GLY A 115 12.57 16.63 1.60
CA GLY A 115 11.64 16.06 2.59
C GLY A 115 11.89 16.68 3.96
N ASP A 116 10.85 16.79 4.78
CA ASP A 116 10.92 17.37 6.14
C ASP A 116 11.94 16.66 7.04
N TYR A 117 12.25 15.40 6.74
CA TYR A 117 13.16 14.54 7.51
C TYR A 117 14.49 14.25 6.81
N ASP A 118 14.80 14.92 5.71
CA ASP A 118 16.03 14.66 4.94
C ASP A 118 17.28 14.89 5.78
N GLN A 119 17.28 15.86 6.68
CA GLN A 119 18.41 16.10 7.59
C GLN A 119 18.59 14.93 8.58
N LEU A 120 17.52 14.36 9.11
CA LEU A 120 17.58 13.21 10.00
C LEU A 120 18.04 11.95 9.25
N ALA A 121 17.65 11.82 8.00
CA ALA A 121 18.09 10.73 7.12
C ALA A 121 19.51 10.95 6.57
N ARG A 122 20.15 12.09 6.88
CA ARG A 122 21.46 12.50 6.31
C ARG A 122 21.47 12.45 4.78
N PHE A 123 20.34 12.85 4.16
CA PHE A 123 20.19 12.83 2.71
C PHE A 123 21.22 13.78 2.07
N GLY A 124 21.88 13.28 1.01
CA GLY A 124 22.98 13.99 0.36
C GLY A 124 24.40 13.65 0.91
N GLU A 125 24.47 12.94 2.04
CA GLU A 125 25.74 12.41 2.57
C GLU A 125 25.99 10.95 2.13
N TRP A 126 25.05 10.31 1.48
CA TRP A 126 25.13 8.95 0.97
C TRP A 126 24.58 8.89 -0.46
N ASP A 127 25.10 7.95 -1.23
CA ASP A 127 24.68 7.69 -2.61
C ASP A 127 23.47 6.74 -2.62
N GLU A 128 22.40 7.11 -3.32
CA GLU A 128 21.21 6.27 -3.48
C GLU A 128 21.50 4.93 -4.18
N THR A 129 22.60 4.85 -4.91
CA THR A 129 23.08 3.62 -5.59
C THR A 129 24.03 2.79 -4.73
N ALA A 130 24.44 3.29 -3.56
CA ALA A 130 25.37 2.60 -2.68
C ALA A 130 24.77 1.29 -2.16
N VAL A 131 25.61 0.27 -2.06
CA VAL A 131 25.23 -1.00 -1.44
C VAL A 131 25.11 -0.78 0.07
N PHE A 132 23.93 -1.05 0.62
CA PHE A 132 23.69 -0.93 2.05
C PHE A 132 24.47 -1.99 2.83
N SER A 133 25.16 -1.56 3.88
CA SER A 133 25.74 -2.46 4.88
C SER A 133 24.83 -2.54 6.11
N LEU A 134 24.63 -3.74 6.60
CA LEU A 134 23.77 -3.98 7.76
C LEU A 134 24.57 -3.69 9.04
N ILE A 135 24.18 -2.65 9.78
CA ILE A 135 24.72 -2.36 11.09
C ILE A 135 23.74 -2.93 12.13
N ARG A 136 24.16 -3.94 12.87
CA ARG A 136 23.38 -4.43 14.01
C ARG A 136 23.59 -3.48 15.18
N VAL A 137 22.49 -2.89 15.64
CA VAL A 137 22.49 -2.14 16.92
C VAL A 137 22.37 -3.18 18.03
N THR A 138 23.41 -3.29 18.85
CA THR A 138 23.46 -4.17 20.05
C THR A 138 22.92 -3.42 21.25
#